data_56b0f301a30a8e4ba9c2679c7ff61925
#
_entry.id   56b0f301a30a8e4ba9c2679c7ff61925
#
_cell.length_a   1.000
_cell.length_b   1.000
_cell.length_c   1.000
_cell.angle_alpha   90.00
_cell.angle_beta   90.00
_cell.angle_gamma   90.00
#
_symmetry.space_group_name_H-M   'P 1'
#
loop_
_entity.id
_entity.type
_entity.pdbx_description
1 polymer ?
#
loop_
_entity_poly.entity_id
_entity_poly.type
_entity_poly.pdbx_seq_one_letter_code
_entity_poly.pdbx_strand_id
1 'polypeptide(L)'
;MFANISIAEFDPEIAQAITNEDARQEAHIELIASENYCSPAVMEAQGSKLTNKYAEGYPGKRYYGGCEYVDVIEPVSYTHLRAHETP
;
A
#
# COMPACT_ATOMS: atom_id res chain seq x y z
N MET A 1 -4.11 0.68 -21.64
CA MET A 1 -4.83 1.77 -20.98
C MET A 1 -3.90 2.96 -20.76
N PHE A 2 -3.11 2.97 -19.72
CA PHE A 2 -2.09 4.00 -19.53
C PHE A 2 -0.72 3.46 -19.88
N ALA A 3 0.19 4.36 -20.32
CA ALA A 3 1.56 3.96 -20.56
C ALA A 3 2.20 3.51 -19.25
N ASN A 4 2.98 2.43 -19.31
CA ASN A 4 3.64 1.89 -18.14
C ASN A 4 4.99 2.57 -17.95
N ILE A 5 4.96 3.84 -17.57
CA ILE A 5 6.17 4.63 -17.33
C ILE A 5 6.35 4.88 -15.84
N SER A 6 7.59 4.91 -15.39
CA SER A 6 7.93 5.19 -14.01
C SER A 6 7.66 6.65 -13.66
N ILE A 7 7.55 6.94 -12.37
CA ILE A 7 7.40 8.32 -11.92
C ILE A 7 8.63 9.17 -12.28
N ALA A 8 9.81 8.56 -12.32
CA ALA A 8 11.04 9.25 -12.70
C ALA A 8 10.98 9.77 -14.14
N GLU A 9 10.33 9.01 -15.02
CA GLU A 9 10.17 9.42 -16.42
C GLU A 9 9.03 10.41 -16.61
N PHE A 10 7.92 10.18 -15.89
CA PHE A 10 6.73 11.00 -16.02
C PHE A 10 6.86 12.35 -15.32
N ASP A 11 7.43 12.35 -14.14
CA ASP A 11 7.59 13.58 -13.33
C ASP A 11 8.88 13.50 -12.54
N PRO A 12 10.02 13.90 -13.15
CA PRO A 12 11.33 13.82 -12.49
C PRO A 12 11.42 14.65 -11.21
N GLU A 13 10.69 15.74 -11.12
CA GLU A 13 10.70 16.60 -9.94
C GLU A 13 10.07 15.90 -8.74
N ILE A 14 8.93 15.26 -8.93
CA ILE A 14 8.28 14.48 -7.88
C ILE A 14 9.13 13.28 -7.50
N ALA A 15 9.71 12.60 -8.48
CA ALA A 15 10.60 11.46 -8.23
C ALA A 15 11.79 11.88 -7.36
N GLN A 16 12.36 13.03 -7.63
CA GLN A 16 13.49 13.54 -6.84
C GLN A 16 13.06 13.86 -5.41
N ALA A 17 11.88 14.44 -5.24
CA ALA A 17 11.34 14.74 -3.91
C ALA A 17 11.13 13.47 -3.10
N ILE A 18 10.62 12.41 -3.72
CA ILE A 18 10.43 11.11 -3.06
C ILE A 18 11.77 10.53 -2.63
N THR A 19 12.77 10.58 -3.51
CA THR A 19 14.12 10.11 -3.19
C THR A 19 14.73 10.90 -2.02
N ASN A 20 14.53 12.21 -2.00
CA ASN A 20 15.02 13.07 -0.92
C ASN A 20 14.33 12.76 0.41
N GLU A 21 13.02 12.50 0.38
CA GLU A 21 12.28 12.12 1.58
C GLU A 21 12.72 10.76 2.11
N ASP A 22 12.97 9.81 1.21
CA ASP A 22 13.47 8.49 1.59
C ASP A 22 14.80 8.61 2.33
N ALA A 23 15.71 9.41 1.81
CA ALA A 23 17.00 9.67 2.45
C ALA A 23 16.83 10.37 3.80
N ARG A 24 15.89 11.32 3.89
CA ARG A 24 15.60 12.02 5.14
C ARG A 24 15.14 11.06 6.23
N GLN A 25 14.23 10.17 5.89
CA GLN A 25 13.69 9.19 6.86
C GLN A 25 14.76 8.23 7.34
N GLU A 26 15.66 7.80 6.47
CA GLU A 26 16.76 6.91 6.86
C GLU A 26 17.80 7.60 7.74
N ALA A 27 17.99 8.90 7.56
CA ALA A 27 19.05 9.66 8.26
C ALA A 27 18.61 10.14 9.65
N HIS A 28 17.32 10.11 9.97
CA HIS A 28 16.82 10.70 11.20
C HIS A 28 16.06 9.69 12.05
N ILE A 29 16.18 9.84 13.37
CA ILE A 29 15.37 9.10 14.34
C ILE A 29 14.12 9.94 14.59
N GLU A 30 12.94 9.34 14.35
CA GLU A 30 11.69 10.04 14.52
C GLU A 30 10.98 9.55 15.77
N LEU A 31 10.76 10.47 16.71
CA LEU A 31 10.14 10.15 18.00
C LEU A 31 8.71 10.68 18.11
N ILE A 32 8.19 11.29 17.05
CA ILE A 32 6.85 11.85 17.03
C ILE A 32 5.84 10.74 16.76
N ALA A 33 4.81 10.64 17.61
CA ALA A 33 3.82 9.57 17.51
C ALA A 33 2.97 9.62 16.24
N SER A 34 2.96 10.75 15.53
CA SER A 34 2.23 10.88 14.27
C SER A 34 2.88 10.12 13.12
N GLU A 35 4.16 9.79 13.24
CA GLU A 35 4.87 9.11 12.17
C GLU A 35 4.66 7.60 12.26
N ASN A 36 4.46 6.99 11.12
CA ASN A 36 4.28 5.54 11.01
C ASN A 36 5.11 5.01 9.86
N TYR A 37 6.06 4.15 10.19
CA TYR A 37 6.97 3.59 9.20
C TYR A 37 6.48 2.23 8.74
N CYS A 38 5.96 2.18 7.52
CA CYS A 38 5.47 0.95 6.90
C CYS A 38 6.63 0.14 6.30
N SER A 39 6.47 -1.17 6.26
CA SER A 39 7.44 -2.01 5.55
C SER A 39 7.40 -1.72 4.05
N PRO A 40 8.51 -1.98 3.32
CA PRO A 40 8.50 -1.84 1.87
C PRO A 40 7.41 -2.68 1.19
N ALA A 41 7.12 -3.87 1.72
CA ALA A 41 6.09 -4.74 1.15
C ALA A 41 4.69 -4.11 1.26
N VAL A 42 4.39 -3.47 2.38
CA VAL A 42 3.11 -2.78 2.56
C VAL A 42 2.97 -1.63 1.57
N MET A 43 4.04 -0.84 1.42
CA MET A 43 4.04 0.28 0.48
C MET A 43 3.90 -0.19 -0.97
N GLU A 44 4.54 -1.30 -1.31
CA GLU A 44 4.43 -1.89 -2.64
C GLU A 44 3.00 -2.36 -2.94
N ALA A 45 2.35 -3.02 -1.98
CA ALA A 45 0.97 -3.46 -2.13
C ALA A 45 0.03 -2.27 -2.31
N GLN A 46 0.22 -1.22 -1.55
CA GLN A 46 -0.61 -0.02 -1.61
C GLN A 46 -0.46 0.70 -2.96
N GLY A 47 0.73 0.70 -3.52
CA GLY A 47 1.00 1.32 -4.83
C GLY A 47 0.75 0.39 -6.02
N SER A 48 0.17 -0.78 -5.80
CA SER A 48 -0.14 -1.72 -6.87
C SER A 48 -1.48 -1.41 -7.52
N LYS A 49 -1.87 -2.24 -8.50
CA LYS A 49 -3.15 -2.09 -9.19
C LYS A 49 -4.36 -2.30 -8.28
N LEU A 50 -4.17 -2.81 -7.07
CA LEU A 50 -5.23 -2.86 -6.06
C LEU A 50 -5.80 -1.47 -5.78
N THR A 51 -5.01 -0.42 -5.98
CA THR A 51 -5.43 0.97 -5.85
C THR A 51 -6.62 1.31 -6.74
N ASN A 52 -6.76 0.62 -7.86
CA ASN A 52 -7.83 0.86 -8.84
C ASN A 52 -9.14 0.16 -8.49
N LYS A 53 -9.10 -0.78 -7.53
CA LYS A 53 -10.25 -1.66 -7.32
C LYS A 53 -11.15 -1.17 -6.19
N TYR A 54 -12.38 -0.90 -6.53
CA TYR A 54 -13.43 -0.61 -5.56
C TYR A 54 -14.05 -1.93 -5.08
N ALA A 55 -13.99 -2.17 -3.77
CA ALA A 55 -14.38 -3.46 -3.19
C ALA A 55 -15.33 -3.28 -2.00
N GLU A 56 -16.40 -2.51 -2.20
CA GLU A 56 -17.41 -2.29 -1.19
C GLU A 56 -18.11 -3.59 -0.82
N GLY A 57 -18.24 -3.85 0.48
CA GLY A 57 -18.83 -5.07 1.01
C GLY A 57 -17.77 -5.91 1.69
N TYR A 58 -18.02 -7.21 1.75
CA TYR A 58 -17.13 -8.18 2.40
C TYR A 58 -16.83 -9.35 1.48
N PRO A 59 -15.78 -10.12 1.73
CA PRO A 59 -15.45 -11.28 0.90
C PRO A 59 -16.67 -12.18 0.68
N GLY A 60 -16.93 -12.49 -0.58
CA GLY A 60 -18.10 -13.29 -0.98
C GLY A 60 -19.43 -12.54 -0.99
N LYS A 61 -19.43 -11.30 -0.52
CA LYS A 61 -20.64 -10.46 -0.45
C LYS A 61 -20.34 -9.05 -0.92
N ARG A 62 -19.81 -8.93 -2.13
CA ARG A 62 -19.44 -7.63 -2.71
C ARG A 62 -20.61 -7.03 -3.48
N TYR A 63 -20.66 -5.70 -3.49
CA TYR A 63 -21.66 -4.99 -4.28
C TYR A 63 -21.30 -4.93 -5.76
N TYR A 64 -20.01 -5.11 -6.09
CA TYR A 64 -19.51 -5.03 -7.46
C TYR A 64 -18.70 -6.28 -7.79
N GLY A 65 -18.62 -6.60 -9.10
CA GLY A 65 -17.86 -7.74 -9.57
C GLY A 65 -16.37 -7.49 -9.64
N GLY A 66 -15.62 -8.52 -10.00
CA GLY A 66 -14.17 -8.40 -10.20
C GLY A 66 -13.37 -8.41 -8.91
N CYS A 67 -13.90 -9.02 -7.85
CA CYS A 67 -13.24 -9.01 -6.54
C CYS A 67 -12.60 -10.34 -6.15
N GLU A 68 -12.45 -11.27 -7.09
CA GLU A 68 -11.94 -12.60 -6.77
C GLU A 68 -10.56 -12.58 -6.12
N TYR A 69 -9.68 -11.64 -6.49
CA TYR A 69 -8.35 -11.55 -5.91
C TYR A 69 -8.31 -10.67 -4.67
N VAL A 70 -9.13 -9.64 -4.59
CA VAL A 70 -9.31 -8.85 -3.37
C VAL A 70 -9.86 -9.74 -2.26
N ASP A 71 -10.74 -10.67 -2.62
CA ASP A 71 -11.31 -11.62 -1.67
C ASP A 71 -10.28 -12.60 -1.10
N VAL A 72 -9.15 -12.77 -1.77
CA VAL A 72 -8.01 -13.52 -1.23
C VAL A 72 -7.24 -12.69 -0.22
N ILE A 73 -6.99 -11.42 -0.54
CA ILE A 73 -6.13 -10.53 0.24
C ILE A 73 -6.77 -10.14 1.57
N GLU A 74 -8.05 -9.78 1.56
CA GLU A 74 -8.72 -9.28 2.76
C GLU A 74 -8.82 -10.34 3.87
N PRO A 75 -9.27 -11.58 3.59
CA PRO A 75 -9.29 -12.62 4.62
C PRO A 75 -7.91 -12.98 5.16
N VAL A 76 -6.89 -12.98 4.32
CA VAL A 76 -5.51 -13.24 4.75
C VAL A 76 -5.03 -12.17 5.72
N SER A 77 -5.36 -10.91 5.45
CA SER A 77 -5.04 -9.80 6.34
C SER A 77 -5.67 -9.97 7.72
N TYR A 78 -6.92 -10.34 7.79
CA TYR A 78 -7.61 -10.58 9.06
C TYR A 78 -6.97 -11.72 9.84
N THR A 79 -6.62 -12.79 9.16
CA THR A 79 -5.97 -13.94 9.79
C THR A 79 -4.63 -13.55 10.41
N HIS A 80 -3.83 -12.77 9.69
CA HIS A 80 -2.53 -12.31 10.18
C HIS A 80 -2.67 -11.37 11.36
N LEU A 81 -3.61 -10.44 11.31
CA LEU A 81 -3.87 -9.51 12.41
C LEU A 81 -4.26 -10.26 13.68
N ARG A 82 -5.16 -11.23 13.57
CA ARG A 82 -5.60 -12.02 14.73
C ARG A 82 -4.48 -12.83 15.33
N ALA A 83 -3.59 -13.37 14.50
CA ALA A 83 -2.44 -14.12 14.99
C ALA A 83 -1.49 -13.25 15.82
N HIS A 84 -1.40 -11.97 15.50
CA HIS A 84 -0.53 -11.02 16.21
C HIS A 84 -1.20 -10.35 17.38
N GLU A 85 -2.51 -10.35 17.47
CA GLU A 85 -3.26 -9.78 18.60
C GLU A 85 -3.20 -10.64 19.85
N THR A 86 -3.02 -11.93 19.70
CA THR A 86 -3.00 -12.86 20.84
C THR A 86 -1.61 -12.87 21.47
N PRO A 87 -1.51 -12.59 22.77
CA PRO A 87 -0.22 -12.66 23.45
C PRO A 87 0.31 -14.07 23.55
#